data_bc7eef5a19b99f980323e9d9e92b7059
#
_entry.id   bc7eef5a19b99f980323e9d9e92b7059
#
_cell.length_a   1.000
_cell.length_b   1.000
_cell.length_c   1.000
_cell.angle_alpha   90.00
_cell.angle_beta   90.00
_cell.angle_gamma   90.00
#
_symmetry.space_group_name_H-M   'P 1'
#
loop_
_entity.id
_entity.type
_entity.pdbx_description
1 polymer ?
#
loop_
_entity_poly.entity_id
_entity_poly.type
_entity_poly.pdbx_seq_one_letter_code
_entity_poly.pdbx_strand_id
1 'polypeptide(L)'
;MKEENEKIGLNLNIQKIKIMASGPIISWEIDRETVETVSDFIFGGSKTIADGDCSPEIKRHSLLGRKVMTNVDSILKSRDITLPTKVHLVKAMVFPVLMYGCESWTVKKAEHQRIDAFELWCWRRLLRVPWTARTSNQSILKRSVLSVH
;
A
#
# COMPACT_ATOMS: atom_id res chain seq x y z
N MET A 1 -14.15 21.28 -21.78
CA MET A 1 -13.22 20.11 -21.82
C MET A 1 -13.25 19.35 -23.14
N LYS A 2 -14.41 18.94 -23.68
CA LYS A 2 -14.49 18.22 -24.97
C LYS A 2 -13.97 19.06 -26.12
N GLU A 3 -14.43 20.29 -26.27
CA GLU A 3 -14.04 21.23 -27.32
C GLU A 3 -12.53 21.56 -27.34
N GLU A 4 -11.88 21.58 -26.17
CA GLU A 4 -10.43 21.77 -26.07
C GLU A 4 -9.64 20.53 -26.43
N ASN A 5 -10.14 19.34 -26.09
CA ASN A 5 -9.53 18.06 -26.43
C ASN A 5 -9.63 17.75 -27.92
N GLU A 6 -10.74 18.12 -28.57
CA GLU A 6 -10.92 17.95 -30.02
C GLU A 6 -9.93 18.81 -30.82
N LYS A 7 -9.57 20.00 -30.32
CA LYS A 7 -8.56 20.88 -30.94
C LYS A 7 -7.16 20.28 -30.99
N ILE A 8 -6.84 19.37 -30.08
CA ILE A 8 -5.54 18.66 -30.00
C ILE A 8 -5.63 17.21 -30.48
N GLY A 9 -6.74 16.81 -31.16
CA GLY A 9 -6.91 15.48 -31.74
C GLY A 9 -7.17 14.36 -30.72
N LEU A 10 -7.56 14.70 -29.50
CA LEU A 10 -7.92 13.71 -28.45
C LEU A 10 -9.43 13.49 -28.43
N ASN A 11 -9.87 12.25 -28.64
CA ASN A 11 -11.25 11.86 -28.52
C ASN A 11 -11.54 11.26 -27.12
N LEU A 12 -12.60 11.73 -26.49
CA LEU A 12 -13.08 11.21 -25.21
C LEU A 12 -13.71 9.82 -25.42
N ASN A 13 -13.15 8.79 -24.81
CA ASN A 13 -13.73 7.46 -24.86
C ASN A 13 -14.64 7.25 -23.65
N ILE A 14 -15.94 7.46 -23.86
CA ILE A 14 -16.98 7.40 -22.79
C ILE A 14 -17.07 6.01 -22.18
N GLN A 15 -16.85 4.95 -22.94
CA GLN A 15 -16.87 3.56 -22.44
C GLN A 15 -15.76 3.27 -21.44
N LYS A 16 -14.66 4.04 -21.46
CA LYS A 16 -13.55 3.93 -20.50
C LYS A 16 -13.71 4.84 -19.29
N ILE A 17 -14.67 5.77 -19.34
CA ILE A 17 -14.95 6.66 -18.21
C ILE A 17 -15.79 5.91 -17.20
N LYS A 18 -15.41 6.01 -15.94
CA LYS A 18 -16.16 5.45 -14.81
C LYS A 18 -16.38 6.53 -13.79
N ILE A 19 -17.54 6.53 -13.17
CA ILE A 19 -17.90 7.47 -12.11
C ILE A 19 -17.99 6.72 -10.79
N MET A 20 -17.34 7.26 -9.80
CA MET A 20 -17.43 6.78 -8.42
C MET A 20 -17.92 7.92 -7.54
N ALA A 21 -18.93 7.66 -6.73
CA ALA A 21 -19.51 8.64 -5.82
C ALA A 21 -19.69 8.08 -4.41
N SER A 22 -19.57 8.94 -3.43
CA SER A 22 -19.79 8.61 -2.00
C SER A 22 -21.26 8.60 -1.58
N GLY A 23 -22.19 8.80 -2.54
CA GLY A 23 -23.63 8.84 -2.29
C GLY A 23 -24.42 8.16 -3.41
N PRO A 24 -25.75 8.01 -3.24
CA PRO A 24 -26.58 7.38 -4.26
C PRO A 24 -26.63 8.22 -5.53
N ILE A 25 -26.10 7.69 -6.62
CA ILE A 25 -26.25 8.22 -7.98
C ILE A 25 -27.18 7.30 -8.75
N ILE A 26 -28.22 7.87 -9.37
CA ILE A 26 -29.19 7.10 -10.15
C ILE A 26 -28.64 6.83 -11.53
N SER A 27 -28.09 7.85 -12.21
CA SER A 27 -27.43 7.72 -13.52
C SER A 27 -26.63 8.98 -13.80
N TRP A 28 -25.59 8.85 -14.62
CA TRP A 28 -24.84 9.99 -15.13
C TRP A 28 -24.63 9.84 -16.63
N GLU A 29 -24.85 10.91 -17.37
CA GLU A 29 -24.73 10.90 -18.82
C GLU A 29 -23.71 11.93 -19.29
N ILE A 30 -22.90 11.52 -20.26
CA ILE A 30 -21.97 12.40 -20.99
C ILE A 30 -22.31 12.23 -22.48
N ASP A 31 -22.61 13.32 -23.17
CA ASP A 31 -22.98 13.32 -24.59
C ASP A 31 -24.13 12.36 -24.96
N ARG A 32 -25.14 12.24 -24.10
CA ARG A 32 -26.28 11.32 -24.21
C ARG A 32 -25.92 9.83 -24.09
N GLU A 33 -24.69 9.52 -23.69
CA GLU A 33 -24.29 8.15 -23.35
C GLU A 33 -24.22 8.00 -21.83
N THR A 34 -24.78 6.92 -21.31
CA THR A 34 -24.76 6.61 -19.87
C THR A 34 -23.37 6.16 -19.48
N VAL A 35 -22.82 6.77 -18.44
CA VAL A 35 -21.50 6.43 -17.90
C VAL A 35 -21.65 5.37 -16.81
N GLU A 36 -20.79 4.35 -16.83
CA GLU A 36 -20.78 3.29 -15.83
C GLU A 36 -20.45 3.83 -14.44
N THR A 37 -21.31 3.52 -13.46
CA THR A 37 -21.07 3.85 -12.05
C THR A 37 -20.43 2.65 -11.37
N VAL A 38 -19.32 2.89 -10.67
CA VAL A 38 -18.56 1.83 -9.99
C VAL A 38 -18.43 2.14 -8.49
N SER A 39 -18.41 1.08 -7.68
CA SER A 39 -18.20 1.18 -6.23
C SER A 39 -16.72 1.22 -5.86
N ASP A 40 -15.86 0.72 -6.74
CA ASP A 40 -14.41 0.74 -6.56
C ASP A 40 -13.70 0.94 -7.90
N PHE A 41 -12.48 1.44 -7.84
CA PHE A 41 -11.67 1.74 -9.00
C PHE A 41 -10.18 1.54 -8.68
N ILE A 42 -9.43 0.97 -9.63
CA ILE A 42 -7.98 0.84 -9.50
C ILE A 42 -7.32 1.97 -10.29
N PHE A 43 -6.63 2.84 -9.59
CA PHE A 43 -5.87 3.94 -10.16
C PHE A 43 -4.40 3.85 -9.74
N GLY A 44 -3.49 3.84 -10.71
CA GLY A 44 -2.05 3.74 -10.42
C GLY A 44 -1.67 2.48 -9.64
N GLY A 45 -2.45 1.40 -9.73
CA GLY A 45 -2.20 0.16 -8.96
C GLY A 45 -2.74 0.17 -7.52
N SER A 46 -3.34 1.28 -7.07
CA SER A 46 -4.03 1.39 -5.78
C SER A 46 -5.54 1.32 -5.97
N LYS A 47 -6.23 0.56 -5.12
CA LYS A 47 -7.68 0.41 -5.13
C LYS A 47 -8.33 1.49 -4.28
N THR A 48 -9.15 2.32 -4.90
CA THR A 48 -9.98 3.33 -4.23
C THR A 48 -11.42 2.85 -4.16
N ILE A 49 -12.06 3.00 -3.01
CA ILE A 49 -13.45 2.61 -2.75
C ILE A 49 -14.26 3.87 -2.48
N ALA A 50 -15.52 3.89 -2.92
CA ALA A 50 -16.41 5.05 -2.85
C ALA A 50 -16.66 5.56 -1.41
N ASP A 51 -16.60 4.69 -0.41
CA ASP A 51 -16.73 5.03 1.01
C ASP A 51 -15.42 5.51 1.66
N GLY A 52 -14.31 5.51 0.90
CA GLY A 52 -12.99 5.91 1.37
C GLY A 52 -12.33 4.90 2.33
N ASP A 53 -12.85 3.66 2.43
CA ASP A 53 -12.24 2.63 3.27
C ASP A 53 -10.97 2.06 2.63
N CYS A 54 -9.82 2.32 3.26
CA CYS A 54 -8.50 1.82 2.82
C CYS A 54 -8.13 0.45 3.40
N SER A 55 -8.96 -0.12 4.27
CA SER A 55 -8.68 -1.41 4.94
C SER A 55 -8.36 -2.56 3.97
N PRO A 56 -9.11 -2.77 2.87
CA PRO A 56 -8.80 -3.84 1.91
C PRO A 56 -7.46 -3.63 1.24
N GLU A 57 -7.12 -2.38 0.92
CA GLU A 57 -5.87 -2.03 0.26
C GLU A 57 -4.67 -2.23 1.19
N ILE A 58 -4.75 -1.80 2.44
CA ILE A 58 -3.72 -2.04 3.46
C ILE A 58 -3.47 -3.54 3.66
N LYS A 59 -4.54 -4.35 3.67
CA LYS A 59 -4.41 -5.82 3.74
C LYS A 59 -3.67 -6.37 2.52
N ARG A 60 -4.04 -5.92 1.32
CA ARG A 60 -3.40 -6.34 0.06
C ARG A 60 -1.92 -5.97 0.06
N HIS A 61 -1.57 -4.74 0.41
CA HIS A 61 -0.19 -4.26 0.47
C HIS A 61 0.63 -4.99 1.55
N SER A 62 0.02 -5.31 2.69
CA SER A 62 0.66 -6.13 3.73
C SER A 62 1.01 -7.54 3.22
N LEU A 63 0.14 -8.16 2.41
CA LEU A 63 0.42 -9.46 1.78
C LEU A 63 1.54 -9.35 0.75
N LEU A 64 1.54 -8.30 -0.09
CA LEU A 64 2.62 -8.04 -1.04
C LEU A 64 3.95 -7.80 -0.33
N GLY A 65 3.97 -6.98 0.72
CA GLY A 65 5.15 -6.74 1.55
C GLY A 65 5.69 -8.02 2.20
N ARG A 66 4.81 -8.94 2.65
CA ARG A 66 5.23 -10.26 3.14
C ARG A 66 5.88 -11.11 2.06
N LYS A 67 5.36 -11.06 0.83
CA LYS A 67 5.95 -11.75 -0.32
C LYS A 67 7.34 -11.21 -0.63
N VAL A 68 7.50 -9.88 -0.67
CA VAL A 68 8.82 -9.25 -0.87
C VAL A 68 9.78 -9.65 0.25
N MET A 69 9.35 -9.59 1.52
CA MET A 69 10.16 -10.00 2.67
C MET A 69 10.61 -11.47 2.59
N THR A 70 9.78 -12.33 2.01
CA THR A 70 10.12 -13.73 1.77
C THR A 70 11.14 -13.88 0.64
N ASN A 71 11.03 -13.09 -0.42
CA ASN A 71 11.97 -13.12 -1.54
C ASN A 71 13.39 -12.69 -1.13
N VAL A 72 13.51 -11.76 -0.17
CA VAL A 72 14.82 -11.32 0.36
C VAL A 72 15.33 -12.18 1.53
N ASP A 73 14.63 -13.23 1.92
CA ASP A 73 14.93 -14.03 3.12
C ASP A 73 16.33 -14.66 3.07
N SER A 74 16.79 -15.10 1.89
CA SER A 74 18.14 -15.62 1.69
C SER A 74 19.23 -14.60 2.04
N ILE A 75 19.03 -13.34 1.61
CA ILE A 75 19.92 -12.22 1.91
C ILE A 75 19.88 -11.90 3.42
N LEU A 76 18.69 -11.87 4.00
CA LEU A 76 18.51 -11.60 5.42
C LEU A 76 19.14 -12.69 6.31
N LYS A 77 19.24 -13.93 5.82
CA LYS A 77 19.89 -15.04 6.51
C LYS A 77 21.40 -15.08 6.34
N SER A 78 21.97 -14.46 5.31
CA SER A 78 23.42 -14.42 5.09
C SER A 78 24.15 -13.86 6.31
N ARG A 79 25.29 -14.45 6.66
CA ARG A 79 26.19 -13.98 7.72
C ARG A 79 27.14 -12.89 7.24
N ASP A 80 27.38 -12.84 5.93
CA ASP A 80 28.34 -11.91 5.31
C ASP A 80 27.78 -10.49 5.19
N ILE A 81 26.46 -10.34 5.33
CA ILE A 81 25.77 -9.06 5.23
C ILE A 81 25.52 -8.50 6.63
N THR A 82 25.97 -7.27 6.85
CA THR A 82 25.83 -6.60 8.14
C THR A 82 24.37 -6.26 8.48
N LEU A 83 24.07 -6.15 9.76
CA LEU A 83 22.72 -5.83 10.22
C LEU A 83 22.23 -4.46 9.70
N PRO A 84 23.04 -3.37 9.69
CA PRO A 84 22.62 -2.10 9.09
C PRO A 84 22.23 -2.22 7.62
N THR A 85 22.99 -2.97 6.83
CA THR A 85 22.68 -3.21 5.41
C THR A 85 21.34 -3.95 5.25
N LYS A 86 21.08 -4.95 6.08
CA LYS A 86 19.78 -5.67 6.09
C LYS A 86 18.62 -4.75 6.45
N VAL A 87 18.79 -3.89 7.44
CA VAL A 87 17.78 -2.89 7.83
C VAL A 87 17.51 -1.94 6.68
N HIS A 88 18.56 -1.44 6.01
CA HIS A 88 18.42 -0.58 4.85
C HIS A 88 17.66 -1.28 3.71
N LEU A 89 17.99 -2.54 3.43
CA LEU A 89 17.33 -3.34 2.41
C LEU A 89 15.81 -3.47 2.69
N VAL A 90 15.42 -3.78 3.92
CA VAL A 90 14.01 -3.89 4.31
C VAL A 90 13.31 -2.54 4.15
N LYS A 91 13.94 -1.44 4.58
CA LYS A 91 13.39 -0.08 4.42
C LYS A 91 13.23 0.32 2.95
N ALA A 92 14.16 -0.07 2.08
CA ALA A 92 14.14 0.32 0.67
C ALA A 92 13.21 -0.55 -0.19
N MET A 93 13.01 -1.82 0.16
CA MET A 93 12.27 -2.76 -0.68
C MET A 93 10.90 -3.15 -0.13
N VAL A 94 10.74 -3.25 1.17
CA VAL A 94 9.50 -3.76 1.78
C VAL A 94 8.54 -2.63 2.14
N PHE A 95 9.01 -1.58 2.79
CA PHE A 95 8.14 -0.48 3.22
C PHE A 95 7.54 0.34 2.08
N PRO A 96 8.24 0.63 0.96
CA PRO A 96 7.60 1.29 -0.18
C PRO A 96 6.43 0.50 -0.75
N VAL A 97 6.49 -0.83 -0.73
CA VAL A 97 5.38 -1.69 -1.17
C VAL A 97 4.18 -1.57 -0.24
N LEU A 98 4.42 -1.51 1.08
CA LEU A 98 3.36 -1.34 2.08
C LEU A 98 2.68 0.03 1.96
N MET A 99 3.47 1.08 1.77
CA MET A 99 3.02 2.48 1.80
C MET A 99 2.65 3.04 0.42
N TYR A 100 2.70 2.22 -0.63
CA TYR A 100 2.37 2.67 -1.98
C TYR A 100 0.91 3.15 -2.07
N GLY A 101 0.72 4.37 -2.54
CA GLY A 101 -0.59 4.99 -2.71
C GLY A 101 -1.29 5.41 -1.41
N CYS A 102 -0.61 5.32 -0.25
CA CYS A 102 -1.21 5.65 1.05
C CYS A 102 -1.43 7.16 1.26
N GLU A 103 -0.81 8.00 0.46
CA GLU A 103 -0.95 9.47 0.52
C GLU A 103 -2.39 9.95 0.28
N SER A 104 -3.19 9.15 -0.43
CA SER A 104 -4.61 9.42 -0.69
C SER A 104 -5.56 8.79 0.34
N TRP A 105 -5.03 8.02 1.31
CA TRP A 105 -5.86 7.26 2.24
C TRP A 105 -6.19 8.04 3.50
N THR A 106 -7.45 7.97 3.92
CA THR A 106 -7.86 8.37 5.27
C THR A 106 -7.62 7.19 6.21
N VAL A 107 -6.41 7.11 6.78
CA VAL A 107 -6.00 5.98 7.62
C VAL A 107 -6.62 6.10 9.01
N LYS A 108 -7.50 5.16 9.36
CA LYS A 108 -8.13 5.07 10.69
C LYS A 108 -7.15 4.43 11.70
N LYS A 109 -7.41 4.57 12.98
CA LYS A 109 -6.56 4.02 14.06
C LYS A 109 -6.31 2.51 13.94
N ALA A 110 -7.34 1.76 13.52
CA ALA A 110 -7.21 0.31 13.33
C ALA A 110 -6.23 -0.05 12.20
N GLU A 111 -6.19 0.74 11.13
CA GLU A 111 -5.27 0.57 10.01
C GLU A 111 -3.84 0.93 10.41
N HIS A 112 -3.64 1.98 11.20
CA HIS A 112 -2.33 2.28 11.79
C HIS A 112 -1.80 1.10 12.60
N GLN A 113 -2.63 0.50 13.44
CA GLN A 113 -2.24 -0.68 14.21
C GLN A 113 -1.83 -1.88 13.33
N ARG A 114 -2.46 -2.05 12.16
CA ARG A 114 -2.07 -3.09 11.19
C ARG A 114 -0.72 -2.81 10.55
N ILE A 115 -0.47 -1.55 10.20
CA ILE A 115 0.81 -1.11 9.65
C ILE A 115 1.92 -1.33 10.68
N ASP A 116 1.72 -0.91 11.92
CA ASP A 116 2.65 -1.10 13.03
C ASP A 116 2.93 -2.58 13.31
N ALA A 117 1.87 -3.41 13.28
CA ALA A 117 2.01 -4.86 13.46
C ALA A 117 2.81 -5.51 12.32
N PHE A 118 2.63 -5.04 11.08
CA PHE A 118 3.41 -5.50 9.93
C PHE A 118 4.88 -5.08 10.06
N GLU A 119 5.13 -3.83 10.43
CA GLU A 119 6.49 -3.32 10.67
C GLU A 119 7.21 -4.16 11.72
N LEU A 120 6.55 -4.39 12.87
CA LEU A 120 7.09 -5.21 13.93
C LEU A 120 7.37 -6.65 13.48
N TRP A 121 6.51 -7.23 12.66
CA TRP A 121 6.72 -8.54 12.07
C TRP A 121 7.98 -8.57 11.18
N CYS A 122 8.21 -7.53 10.36
CA CYS A 122 9.41 -7.41 9.54
C CYS A 122 10.67 -7.37 10.40
N TRP A 123 10.69 -6.55 11.46
CA TRP A 123 11.85 -6.44 12.36
C TRP A 123 12.10 -7.71 13.15
N ARG A 124 11.08 -8.39 13.65
CA ARG A 124 11.24 -9.69 14.31
C ARG A 124 11.84 -10.72 13.38
N ARG A 125 11.38 -10.79 12.14
CA ARG A 125 11.91 -11.71 11.13
C ARG A 125 13.37 -11.41 10.80
N LEU A 126 13.73 -10.13 10.59
CA LEU A 126 15.09 -9.69 10.34
C LEU A 126 16.03 -10.01 11.50
N LEU A 127 15.60 -9.74 12.73
CA LEU A 127 16.37 -10.00 13.96
C LEU A 127 16.30 -11.46 14.41
N ARG A 128 15.56 -12.32 13.71
CA ARG A 128 15.32 -13.73 14.06
C ARG A 128 14.76 -13.94 15.46
N VAL A 129 13.92 -13.02 15.92
CA VAL A 129 13.27 -13.10 17.21
C VAL A 129 11.87 -13.69 17.00
N PRO A 130 11.60 -14.94 17.44
CA PRO A 130 10.29 -15.54 17.30
C PRO A 130 9.27 -14.74 18.12
N TRP A 131 8.01 -14.76 17.67
CA TRP A 131 6.95 -14.03 18.37
C TRP A 131 6.69 -14.56 19.78
N THR A 132 7.05 -15.83 20.03
CA THR A 132 6.96 -16.49 21.34
C THR A 132 8.04 -16.02 22.33
N ALA A 133 9.11 -15.37 21.86
CA ALA A 133 10.12 -14.82 22.72
C ALA A 133 9.52 -13.65 23.53
N ARG A 134 9.77 -13.65 24.85
CA ARG A 134 9.32 -12.60 25.78
C ARG A 134 10.09 -11.28 25.61
N THR A 135 10.29 -10.86 24.36
CA THR A 135 10.98 -9.61 24.00
C THR A 135 9.92 -8.54 23.70
N SER A 136 10.01 -7.41 24.39
CA SER A 136 9.06 -6.32 24.19
C SER A 136 9.18 -5.72 22.79
N ASN A 137 8.07 -5.19 22.26
CA ASN A 137 8.03 -4.53 20.96
C ASN A 137 8.99 -3.33 20.92
N GLN A 138 9.08 -2.57 22.01
CA GLN A 138 10.03 -1.46 22.14
C GLN A 138 11.49 -1.90 22.02
N SER A 139 11.85 -3.04 22.60
CA SER A 139 13.21 -3.60 22.47
C SER A 139 13.53 -3.99 21.03
N ILE A 140 12.57 -4.53 20.30
CA ILE A 140 12.72 -4.87 18.87
C ILE A 140 12.94 -3.60 18.05
N LEU A 141 12.10 -2.58 18.23
CA LEU A 141 12.21 -1.31 17.50
C LEU A 141 13.52 -0.59 17.80
N LYS A 142 13.95 -0.53 19.08
CA LYS A 142 15.25 0.05 19.45
C LYS A 142 16.41 -0.66 18.73
N ARG A 143 16.40 -1.98 18.67
CA ARG A 143 17.47 -2.75 17.98
C ARG A 143 17.49 -2.48 16.50
N SER A 144 16.33 -2.30 15.83
CA SER A 144 16.26 -1.96 14.40
C SER A 144 16.73 -0.54 14.11
N VAL A 145 16.46 0.42 15.00
CA VAL A 145 16.89 1.82 14.85
C VAL A 145 18.39 1.99 15.13
N LEU A 146 18.90 1.40 16.23
CA LEU A 146 20.32 1.48 16.59
C LEU A 146 21.27 0.83 15.58
N SER A 147 20.74 -0.04 14.71
CA SER A 147 21.53 -0.68 13.64
C SER A 147 21.73 0.22 12.41
N VAL A 148 21.22 1.46 12.42
CA VAL A 148 21.28 2.40 11.27
C VAL A 148 22.33 3.48 11.47
N HIS A 149 22.97 3.55 12.66
CA HIS A 149 24.05 4.50 12.98
C HIS A 149 25.41 3.84 12.96
#